data_686477deee96db24fc6cacd2d7a23a76
#
_entry.id   686477deee96db24fc6cacd2d7a23a76
#
_cell.length_a   1.000
_cell.length_b   1.000
_cell.length_c   1.000
_cell.angle_alpha   90.00
_cell.angle_beta   90.00
_cell.angle_gamma   90.00
#
_symmetry.space_group_name_H-M   'P 1'
#
loop_
_entity.id
_entity.type
_entity.pdbx_description
1 polymer ?
#
loop_
_entity_poly.entity_id
_entity_poly.type
_entity_poly.pdbx_seq_one_letter_code
_entity_poly.pdbx_strand_id
1 'polypeptide(L)'
;MNQSSSGILFLLSVSVGVAMIGLGIIWPLIPVYAVELGAGGFLVGLIIASFNISRVLFSPFVGRISDRWGRKKFIVSGLFIYAIISIFYVLPENAEMLIFIRFFHGLASIFVVPIAMALAADIAPKQKLGLYMGTLNMAVMIGLGIGPALGGTIRDYFGMNAAFYTMGALAFLTCILVMIFIPPDSKQQGSKENKSTYSIRKMFANRVVLGIFLMRFFAASGQGAVYTFLPILALQLKLTSSQVGIILTANIFLIAFLQRPCGRLADRLNPKYLIIIGTFASGMTVFGMPFVEGFMMILLLNILMGMANGISLPGGLVITGQLGRTMGMASIMSITDAAWSLGMIVSPILSGIILDVFALSYVFVIGSILILIGGGAVTFFLRDYQPSKIF
;
A
#
# COMPACT_ATOMS: atom_id res chain seq x y z
N MET A 1 7.84 32.84 -10.69
CA MET A 1 7.56 32.86 -9.24
C MET A 1 8.53 31.92 -8.56
N ASN A 2 9.47 32.45 -7.76
CA ASN A 2 10.34 31.63 -6.91
C ASN A 2 9.50 31.05 -5.75
N GLN A 3 8.93 29.86 -5.95
CA GLN A 3 8.24 29.17 -4.86
C GLN A 3 9.29 28.60 -3.91
N SER A 4 9.08 28.79 -2.60
CA SER A 4 9.93 28.17 -1.58
C SER A 4 9.77 26.63 -1.65
N SER A 5 10.82 25.87 -1.32
CA SER A 5 10.76 24.40 -1.27
C SER A 5 9.57 23.87 -0.42
N SER A 6 9.18 24.63 0.61
CA SER A 6 8.00 24.30 1.44
C SER A 6 6.69 24.47 0.69
N GLY A 7 6.57 25.48 -0.18
CA GLY A 7 5.39 25.67 -1.02
C GLY A 7 5.22 24.56 -2.04
N ILE A 8 6.32 24.13 -2.67
CA ILE A 8 6.31 23.00 -3.61
C ILE A 8 5.93 21.70 -2.89
N LEU A 9 6.48 21.45 -1.68
CA LEU A 9 6.11 20.30 -0.87
C LEU A 9 4.61 20.27 -0.54
N PHE A 10 4.05 21.40 -0.12
CA PHE A 10 2.63 21.51 0.20
C PHE A 10 1.76 21.17 -1.02
N LEU A 11 2.04 21.78 -2.17
CA LEU A 11 1.31 21.51 -3.42
C LEU A 11 1.44 20.06 -3.87
N LEU A 12 2.65 19.49 -3.79
CA LEU A 12 2.91 18.10 -4.12
C LEU A 12 2.14 17.17 -3.18
N SER A 13 2.11 17.46 -1.88
CA SER A 13 1.39 16.67 -0.88
C SER A 13 -0.11 16.71 -1.10
N VAL A 14 -0.69 17.89 -1.37
CA VAL A 14 -2.12 18.01 -1.70
C VAL A 14 -2.43 17.23 -2.99
N SER A 15 -1.62 17.41 -4.03
CA SER A 15 -1.82 16.71 -5.30
C SER A 15 -1.77 15.19 -5.15
N VAL A 16 -0.75 14.68 -4.46
CA VAL A 16 -0.63 13.23 -4.22
C VAL A 16 -1.77 12.73 -3.34
N GLY A 17 -2.15 13.48 -2.30
CA GLY A 17 -3.28 13.14 -1.44
C GLY A 17 -4.58 12.99 -2.23
N VAL A 18 -4.90 13.93 -3.11
CA VAL A 18 -6.10 13.88 -3.98
C VAL A 18 -6.03 12.69 -4.96
N ALA A 19 -4.87 12.43 -5.57
CA ALA A 19 -4.69 11.25 -6.43
C ALA A 19 -4.90 9.94 -5.66
N MET A 20 -4.45 9.90 -4.38
CA MET A 20 -4.62 8.72 -3.52
C MET A 20 -6.06 8.55 -3.03
N ILE A 21 -6.84 9.62 -2.89
CA ILE A 21 -8.29 9.51 -2.69
C ILE A 21 -8.90 8.75 -3.88
N GLY A 22 -8.57 9.12 -5.11
CA GLY A 22 -9.04 8.45 -6.31
C GLY A 22 -8.71 6.95 -6.32
N LEU A 23 -7.48 6.57 -6.00
CA LEU A 23 -7.08 5.16 -5.88
C LEU A 23 -7.84 4.45 -4.75
N GLY A 24 -7.99 5.10 -3.60
CA GLY A 24 -8.72 4.57 -2.45
C GLY A 24 -10.20 4.34 -2.72
N ILE A 25 -10.85 5.19 -3.54
CA ILE A 25 -12.24 5.04 -3.98
C ILE A 25 -12.46 3.67 -4.60
N ILE A 26 -11.63 3.28 -5.57
CA ILE A 26 -11.85 2.07 -6.34
C ILE A 26 -11.29 0.81 -5.67
N TRP A 27 -10.37 0.94 -4.73
CA TRP A 27 -9.70 -0.20 -4.12
C TRP A 27 -10.67 -1.27 -3.58
N PRO A 28 -11.65 -0.96 -2.70
CA PRO A 28 -12.62 -1.94 -2.22
C PRO A 28 -13.68 -2.30 -3.27
N LEU A 29 -13.87 -1.48 -4.30
CA LEU A 29 -14.90 -1.68 -5.30
C LEU A 29 -14.52 -2.69 -6.39
N ILE A 30 -13.22 -2.81 -6.70
CA ILE A 30 -12.74 -3.70 -7.76
C ILE A 30 -13.10 -5.18 -7.53
N PRO A 31 -12.90 -5.77 -6.32
CA PRO A 31 -13.30 -7.16 -6.09
C PRO A 31 -14.81 -7.37 -6.28
N VAL A 32 -15.61 -6.42 -5.80
CA VAL A 32 -17.08 -6.46 -5.94
C VAL A 32 -17.50 -6.35 -7.40
N TYR A 33 -16.91 -5.40 -8.13
CA TYR A 33 -17.17 -5.20 -9.55
C TYR A 33 -16.77 -6.42 -10.38
N ALA A 34 -15.64 -7.06 -10.06
CA ALA A 34 -15.24 -8.30 -10.71
C ALA A 34 -16.27 -9.42 -10.52
N VAL A 35 -16.81 -9.57 -9.30
CA VAL A 35 -17.88 -10.55 -9.02
C VAL A 35 -19.18 -10.20 -9.75
N GLU A 36 -19.56 -8.93 -9.85
CA GLU A 36 -20.71 -8.46 -10.64
C GLU A 36 -20.57 -8.79 -12.13
N LEU A 37 -19.34 -8.81 -12.65
CA LEU A 37 -19.00 -9.24 -14.02
C LEU A 37 -18.82 -10.77 -14.17
N GLY A 38 -19.17 -11.56 -13.15
CA GLY A 38 -19.11 -13.01 -13.18
C GLY A 38 -17.75 -13.64 -12.86
N ALA A 39 -16.82 -12.89 -12.26
CA ALA A 39 -15.52 -13.44 -11.86
C ALA A 39 -15.65 -14.47 -10.74
N GLY A 40 -15.01 -15.64 -10.91
CA GLY A 40 -14.68 -16.56 -9.82
C GLY A 40 -13.55 -16.02 -8.95
N GLY A 41 -13.29 -16.70 -7.84
CA GLY A 41 -12.28 -16.26 -6.86
C GLY A 41 -10.89 -16.10 -7.45
N PHE A 42 -10.43 -17.08 -8.25
CA PHE A 42 -9.13 -17.00 -8.93
C PHE A 42 -9.01 -15.76 -9.81
N LEU A 43 -10.04 -15.45 -10.58
CA LEU A 43 -10.05 -14.30 -11.48
C LEU A 43 -10.04 -12.98 -10.71
N VAL A 44 -10.80 -12.87 -9.60
CA VAL A 44 -10.72 -11.73 -8.66
C VAL A 44 -9.29 -11.56 -8.15
N GLY A 45 -8.68 -12.64 -7.69
CA GLY A 45 -7.29 -12.63 -7.22
C GLY A 45 -6.29 -12.16 -8.27
N LEU A 46 -6.44 -12.63 -9.51
CA LEU A 46 -5.58 -12.25 -10.64
C LEU A 46 -5.75 -10.77 -11.03
N ILE A 47 -6.98 -10.26 -11.01
CA ILE A 47 -7.28 -8.84 -11.26
C ILE A 47 -6.56 -7.95 -10.23
N ILE A 48 -6.59 -8.31 -8.95
CA ILE A 48 -5.91 -7.55 -7.90
C ILE A 48 -4.38 -7.69 -8.01
N ALA A 49 -3.89 -8.89 -8.28
CA ALA A 49 -2.45 -9.15 -8.44
C ALA A 49 -1.85 -8.43 -9.66
N SER A 50 -2.57 -8.31 -10.77
CA SER A 50 -2.10 -7.69 -12.02
C SER A 50 -1.60 -6.26 -11.82
N PHE A 51 -2.25 -5.50 -10.94
CA PHE A 51 -1.81 -4.15 -10.55
C PHE A 51 -0.42 -4.17 -9.88
N ASN A 52 -0.18 -5.11 -8.97
CA ASN A 52 1.11 -5.21 -8.26
C ASN A 52 2.18 -5.86 -9.15
N ILE A 53 1.81 -6.78 -10.03
CA ILE A 53 2.72 -7.39 -11.01
C ILE A 53 3.33 -6.31 -11.91
N SER A 54 2.51 -5.44 -12.51
CA SER A 54 3.01 -4.37 -13.36
C SER A 54 3.93 -3.40 -12.60
N ARG A 55 3.61 -3.08 -11.34
CA ARG A 55 4.46 -2.24 -10.49
C ARG A 55 5.83 -2.84 -10.24
N VAL A 56 5.86 -4.11 -9.87
CA VAL A 56 7.14 -4.81 -9.59
C VAL A 56 8.01 -4.88 -10.83
N LEU A 57 7.41 -5.20 -11.99
CA LEU A 57 8.14 -5.34 -13.24
C LEU A 57 8.71 -4.01 -13.75
N PHE A 58 7.95 -2.92 -13.68
CA PHE A 58 8.30 -1.68 -14.36
C PHE A 58 8.87 -0.58 -13.44
N SER A 59 8.71 -0.68 -12.11
CA SER A 59 9.20 0.35 -11.18
C SER A 59 10.70 0.69 -11.34
N PRO A 60 11.63 -0.28 -11.50
CA PRO A 60 13.04 0.03 -11.67
C PRO A 60 13.36 0.78 -12.98
N PHE A 61 12.59 0.53 -14.03
CA PHE A 61 12.77 1.18 -15.33
C PHE A 61 12.24 2.60 -15.31
N VAL A 62 11.03 2.79 -14.78
CA VAL A 62 10.37 4.09 -14.70
C VAL A 62 11.17 5.05 -13.83
N GLY A 63 11.69 4.59 -12.69
CA GLY A 63 12.56 5.41 -11.83
C GLY A 63 13.75 5.97 -12.58
N ARG A 64 14.52 5.11 -13.28
CA ARG A 64 15.70 5.53 -14.05
C ARG A 64 15.37 6.50 -15.18
N ILE A 65 14.27 6.29 -15.87
CA ILE A 65 13.85 7.15 -16.97
C ILE A 65 13.41 8.52 -16.43
N SER A 66 12.69 8.55 -15.30
CA SER A 66 12.24 9.79 -14.68
C SER A 66 13.39 10.69 -14.21
N ASP A 67 14.51 10.09 -13.76
CA ASP A 67 15.71 10.81 -13.36
C ASP A 67 16.37 11.57 -14.54
N ARG A 68 16.18 11.07 -15.77
CA ARG A 68 16.75 11.67 -16.98
C ARG A 68 15.83 12.69 -17.65
N TRP A 69 14.53 12.41 -17.68
CA TRP A 69 13.56 13.18 -18.46
C TRP A 69 12.78 14.20 -17.64
N GLY A 70 12.97 14.18 -16.33
CA GLY A 70 12.33 15.11 -15.38
C GLY A 70 11.12 14.51 -14.69
N ARG A 71 11.07 14.68 -13.37
CA ARG A 71 10.08 14.04 -12.49
C ARG A 71 8.67 14.59 -12.68
N LYS A 72 8.54 15.93 -12.86
CA LYS A 72 7.25 16.58 -13.09
C LYS A 72 6.50 16.00 -14.28
N LYS A 73 7.20 15.78 -15.40
CA LYS A 73 6.59 15.23 -16.62
C LYS A 73 5.99 13.85 -16.38
N PHE A 74 6.68 13.01 -15.59
CA PHE A 74 6.19 11.67 -15.23
C PHE A 74 4.96 11.74 -14.33
N ILE A 75 4.96 12.59 -13.30
CA ILE A 75 3.79 12.77 -12.43
C ILE A 75 2.58 13.23 -13.26
N VAL A 76 2.74 14.22 -14.12
CA VAL A 76 1.68 14.73 -15.00
C VAL A 76 1.17 13.64 -15.94
N SER A 77 2.07 12.91 -16.62
CA SER A 77 1.67 11.80 -17.50
C SER A 77 0.97 10.67 -16.76
N GLY A 78 1.45 10.31 -15.56
CA GLY A 78 0.82 9.29 -14.72
C GLY A 78 -0.60 9.66 -14.30
N LEU A 79 -0.81 10.90 -13.87
CA LEU A 79 -2.14 11.42 -13.49
C LEU A 79 -3.08 11.51 -14.69
N PHE A 80 -2.56 11.90 -15.86
CA PHE A 80 -3.33 11.92 -17.09
C PHE A 80 -3.74 10.51 -17.53
N ILE A 81 -2.81 9.54 -17.47
CA ILE A 81 -3.11 8.13 -17.72
C ILE A 81 -4.16 7.61 -16.72
N TYR A 82 -4.09 7.98 -15.45
CA TYR A 82 -5.12 7.64 -14.46
C TYR A 82 -6.51 8.14 -14.86
N ALA A 83 -6.60 9.39 -15.33
CA ALA A 83 -7.87 9.95 -15.80
C ALA A 83 -8.44 9.16 -16.99
N ILE A 84 -7.57 8.75 -17.93
CA ILE A 84 -7.98 7.91 -19.07
C ILE A 84 -8.40 6.51 -18.60
N ILE A 85 -7.61 5.86 -17.76
CA ILE A 85 -7.89 4.50 -17.25
C ILE A 85 -9.23 4.47 -16.49
N SER A 86 -9.61 5.57 -15.82
CA SER A 86 -10.91 5.63 -15.13
C SER A 86 -12.08 5.44 -16.08
N ILE A 87 -11.98 5.93 -17.30
CA ILE A 87 -13.00 5.75 -18.34
C ILE A 87 -13.02 4.29 -18.79
N PHE A 88 -11.84 3.66 -18.92
CA PHE A 88 -11.78 2.25 -19.30
C PHE A 88 -12.39 1.31 -18.26
N TYR A 89 -12.48 1.67 -16.98
CA TYR A 89 -13.19 0.87 -15.98
C TYR A 89 -14.71 0.77 -16.19
N VAL A 90 -15.30 1.68 -16.98
CA VAL A 90 -16.74 1.67 -17.26
C VAL A 90 -17.09 0.76 -18.44
N LEU A 91 -16.11 0.37 -19.26
CA LEU A 91 -16.31 -0.36 -20.50
C LEU A 91 -16.33 -1.90 -20.38
N PRO A 92 -15.82 -2.57 -19.33
CA PRO A 92 -15.76 -4.02 -19.30
C PRO A 92 -17.15 -4.68 -19.38
N GLU A 93 -17.28 -5.59 -20.32
CA GLU A 93 -18.42 -6.51 -20.45
C GLU A 93 -18.15 -7.85 -19.74
N ASN A 94 -16.89 -8.14 -19.44
CA ASN A 94 -16.45 -9.34 -18.75
C ASN A 94 -15.30 -9.02 -17.78
N ALA A 95 -15.08 -9.91 -16.81
CA ALA A 95 -14.11 -9.69 -15.76
C ALA A 95 -12.65 -9.78 -16.25
N GLU A 96 -12.36 -10.50 -17.34
CA GLU A 96 -11.01 -10.64 -17.89
C GLU A 96 -10.44 -9.29 -18.38
N MET A 97 -11.30 -8.42 -18.90
CA MET A 97 -10.87 -7.06 -19.30
C MET A 97 -10.29 -6.27 -18.13
N LEU A 98 -10.77 -6.51 -16.90
CA LEU A 98 -10.25 -5.86 -15.72
C LEU A 98 -8.78 -6.21 -15.44
N ILE A 99 -8.28 -7.37 -15.86
CA ILE A 99 -6.87 -7.75 -15.73
C ILE A 99 -5.98 -6.74 -16.46
N PHE A 100 -6.33 -6.45 -17.72
CA PHE A 100 -5.58 -5.50 -18.54
C PHE A 100 -5.66 -4.08 -17.98
N ILE A 101 -6.88 -3.63 -17.63
CA ILE A 101 -7.10 -2.30 -17.06
C ILE A 101 -6.29 -2.15 -15.76
N ARG A 102 -6.34 -3.14 -14.88
CA ARG A 102 -5.58 -3.15 -13.62
C ARG A 102 -4.07 -3.17 -13.84
N PHE A 103 -3.60 -3.91 -14.84
CA PHE A 103 -2.19 -3.95 -15.21
C PHE A 103 -1.68 -2.56 -15.64
N PHE A 104 -2.39 -1.90 -16.56
CA PHE A 104 -2.04 -0.54 -17.00
C PHE A 104 -2.22 0.49 -15.88
N HIS A 105 -3.23 0.32 -15.02
CA HIS A 105 -3.40 1.17 -13.84
C HIS A 105 -2.22 1.03 -12.88
N GLY A 106 -1.74 -0.19 -12.63
CA GLY A 106 -0.55 -0.44 -11.83
C GLY A 106 0.70 0.21 -12.43
N LEU A 107 0.86 0.12 -13.76
CA LEU A 107 1.95 0.79 -14.48
C LEU A 107 1.88 2.32 -14.29
N ALA A 108 0.71 2.93 -14.48
CA ALA A 108 0.52 4.37 -14.28
C ALA A 108 0.78 4.81 -12.83
N SER A 109 0.51 3.93 -11.84
CA SER A 109 0.73 4.23 -10.43
C SER A 109 2.20 4.50 -10.08
N ILE A 110 3.13 3.90 -10.84
CA ILE A 110 4.56 4.10 -10.64
C ILE A 110 4.97 5.53 -10.96
N PHE A 111 4.31 6.17 -11.93
CA PHE A 111 4.58 7.55 -12.33
C PHE A 111 4.13 8.58 -11.28
N VAL A 112 3.27 8.23 -10.34
CA VAL A 112 2.70 9.19 -9.39
C VAL A 112 3.47 9.15 -8.06
N VAL A 113 3.19 8.18 -7.19
CA VAL A 113 3.71 8.20 -5.81
C VAL A 113 5.23 8.03 -5.72
N PRO A 114 5.86 7.02 -6.36
CA PRO A 114 7.31 6.87 -6.28
C PRO A 114 8.08 8.07 -6.82
N ILE A 115 7.60 8.65 -7.94
CA ILE A 115 8.24 9.82 -8.54
C ILE A 115 8.01 11.08 -7.71
N ALA A 116 6.81 11.23 -7.10
CA ALA A 116 6.55 12.34 -6.18
C ALA A 116 7.43 12.25 -4.91
N MET A 117 7.64 11.05 -4.37
CA MET A 117 8.57 10.83 -3.25
C MET A 117 10.00 11.22 -3.65
N ALA A 118 10.43 10.83 -4.84
CA ALA A 118 11.73 11.19 -5.35
C ALA A 118 11.87 12.72 -5.56
N LEU A 119 10.83 13.38 -6.09
CA LEU A 119 10.83 14.85 -6.24
C LEU A 119 10.88 15.55 -4.86
N ALA A 120 10.13 15.05 -3.88
CA ALA A 120 10.18 15.57 -2.51
C ALA A 120 11.58 15.45 -1.89
N ALA A 121 12.27 14.34 -2.15
CA ALA A 121 13.65 14.14 -1.70
C ALA A 121 14.62 15.13 -2.36
N ASP A 122 14.44 15.40 -3.66
CA ASP A 122 15.30 16.32 -4.42
C ASP A 122 15.19 17.77 -3.96
N ILE A 123 13.98 18.22 -3.59
CA ILE A 123 13.74 19.60 -3.13
C ILE A 123 13.96 19.77 -1.63
N ALA A 124 14.14 18.68 -0.88
CA ALA A 124 14.30 18.73 0.57
C ALA A 124 15.68 19.30 0.97
N PRO A 125 15.75 20.28 1.88
CA PRO A 125 17.00 20.62 2.54
C PRO A 125 17.60 19.39 3.24
N LYS A 126 18.93 19.24 3.24
CA LYS A 126 19.62 18.06 3.79
C LYS A 126 19.17 17.68 5.21
N GLN A 127 18.94 18.68 6.08
CA GLN A 127 18.50 18.46 7.46
C GLN A 127 17.00 18.18 7.61
N LYS A 128 16.18 18.33 6.54
CA LYS A 128 14.71 18.23 6.58
C LYS A 128 14.16 17.10 5.69
N LEU A 129 15.03 16.22 5.19
CA LEU A 129 14.61 15.11 4.31
C LEU A 129 13.49 14.26 4.94
N GLY A 130 13.64 13.87 6.21
CA GLY A 130 12.63 13.10 6.94
C GLY A 130 11.29 13.82 7.07
N LEU A 131 11.30 15.15 7.29
CA LEU A 131 10.08 15.96 7.33
C LEU A 131 9.36 15.95 5.98
N TYR A 132 10.08 16.11 4.87
CA TYR A 132 9.51 16.14 3.52
C TYR A 132 8.91 14.80 3.14
N MET A 133 9.65 13.70 3.35
CA MET A 133 9.17 12.35 3.10
C MET A 133 7.96 11.99 3.98
N GLY A 134 8.01 12.35 5.27
CA GLY A 134 6.92 12.10 6.23
C GLY A 134 5.66 12.88 5.89
N THR A 135 5.78 14.15 5.45
CA THR A 135 4.63 14.97 5.04
C THR A 135 3.95 14.37 3.81
N LEU A 136 4.73 13.97 2.81
CA LEU A 136 4.16 13.36 1.60
C LEU A 136 3.53 11.99 1.89
N ASN A 137 4.18 11.16 2.71
CA ASN A 137 3.62 9.87 3.12
C ASN A 137 2.31 10.04 3.92
N MET A 138 2.23 11.07 4.78
CA MET A 138 0.99 11.40 5.49
C MET A 138 -0.14 11.75 4.51
N ALA A 139 0.14 12.54 3.48
CA ALA A 139 -0.84 12.86 2.44
C ALA A 139 -1.32 11.60 1.69
N VAL A 140 -0.40 10.68 1.36
CA VAL A 140 -0.74 9.37 0.79
C VAL A 140 -1.68 8.59 1.71
N MET A 141 -1.36 8.50 3.00
CA MET A 141 -2.17 7.74 3.96
C MET A 141 -3.55 8.36 4.18
N ILE A 142 -3.64 9.69 4.26
CA ILE A 142 -4.92 10.40 4.38
C ILE A 142 -5.77 10.15 3.13
N GLY A 143 -5.18 10.25 1.94
CA GLY A 143 -5.89 10.00 0.69
C GLY A 143 -6.43 8.57 0.60
N LEU A 144 -5.58 7.57 0.84
CA LEU A 144 -5.98 6.17 0.88
C LEU A 144 -7.00 5.87 1.97
N GLY A 145 -6.94 6.58 3.10
CA GLY A 145 -7.86 6.39 4.22
C GLY A 145 -9.26 6.96 3.94
N ILE A 146 -9.35 8.14 3.33
CA ILE A 146 -10.64 8.77 2.98
C ILE A 146 -11.31 8.07 1.79
N GLY A 147 -10.50 7.62 0.82
CA GLY A 147 -10.97 7.06 -0.44
C GLY A 147 -12.04 5.98 -0.32
N PRO A 148 -11.87 4.93 0.49
CA PRO A 148 -12.84 3.85 0.62
C PRO A 148 -14.23 4.31 1.08
N ALA A 149 -14.31 5.19 2.09
CA ALA A 149 -15.60 5.72 2.56
C ALA A 149 -16.30 6.54 1.48
N LEU A 150 -15.55 7.42 0.78
CA LEU A 150 -16.09 8.19 -0.34
C LEU A 150 -16.53 7.27 -1.48
N GLY A 151 -15.70 6.29 -1.85
CA GLY A 151 -15.99 5.36 -2.94
C GLY A 151 -17.24 4.52 -2.67
N GLY A 152 -17.35 3.98 -1.46
CA GLY A 152 -18.53 3.22 -1.05
C GLY A 152 -19.81 4.06 -1.10
N THR A 153 -19.74 5.29 -0.56
CA THR A 153 -20.88 6.22 -0.58
C THR A 153 -21.28 6.61 -2.00
N ILE A 154 -20.30 6.95 -2.85
CA ILE A 154 -20.59 7.31 -4.25
C ILE A 154 -21.23 6.12 -4.98
N ARG A 155 -20.74 4.89 -4.77
CA ARG A 155 -21.33 3.70 -5.37
C ARG A 155 -22.77 3.46 -4.94
N ASP A 156 -23.04 3.59 -3.64
CA ASP A 156 -24.39 3.31 -3.11
C ASP A 156 -25.44 4.31 -3.60
N TYR A 157 -25.09 5.60 -3.77
CA TYR A 157 -26.03 6.65 -4.20
C TYR A 157 -26.05 6.90 -5.71
N PHE A 158 -24.91 6.72 -6.39
CA PHE A 158 -24.74 7.12 -7.79
C PHE A 158 -24.31 5.97 -8.71
N GLY A 159 -24.05 4.79 -8.14
CA GLY A 159 -23.64 3.59 -8.87
C GLY A 159 -22.13 3.46 -9.10
N MET A 160 -21.72 2.30 -9.62
CA MET A 160 -20.31 1.92 -9.81
C MET A 160 -19.58 2.88 -10.76
N ASN A 161 -20.21 3.24 -11.87
CA ASN A 161 -19.62 4.10 -12.89
C ASN A 161 -19.28 5.49 -12.35
N ALA A 162 -20.11 6.03 -11.44
CA ALA A 162 -19.86 7.32 -10.81
C ALA A 162 -18.58 7.29 -9.96
N ALA A 163 -18.28 6.19 -9.28
CA ALA A 163 -17.04 6.03 -8.52
C ALA A 163 -15.82 6.07 -9.46
N PHE A 164 -15.88 5.41 -10.63
CA PHE A 164 -14.80 5.45 -11.61
C PHE A 164 -14.63 6.85 -12.20
N TYR A 165 -15.72 7.53 -12.59
CA TYR A 165 -15.65 8.91 -13.08
C TYR A 165 -15.10 9.87 -12.02
N THR A 166 -15.45 9.68 -10.75
CA THR A 166 -14.91 10.50 -9.65
C THR A 166 -13.41 10.31 -9.51
N MET A 167 -12.90 9.08 -9.58
CA MET A 167 -11.45 8.82 -9.60
C MET A 167 -10.79 9.57 -10.76
N GLY A 168 -11.37 9.49 -11.96
CA GLY A 168 -10.84 10.16 -13.15
C GLY A 168 -10.85 11.68 -13.03
N ALA A 169 -11.93 12.25 -12.52
CA ALA A 169 -12.05 13.68 -12.30
C ALA A 169 -11.01 14.20 -11.28
N LEU A 170 -10.81 13.47 -10.18
CA LEU A 170 -9.78 13.78 -9.18
C LEU A 170 -8.37 13.68 -9.78
N ALA A 171 -8.09 12.64 -10.57
CA ALA A 171 -6.80 12.48 -11.24
C ALA A 171 -6.55 13.59 -12.26
N PHE A 172 -7.55 13.95 -13.05
CA PHE A 172 -7.46 15.02 -14.05
C PHE A 172 -7.29 16.40 -13.40
N LEU A 173 -8.06 16.69 -12.35
CA LEU A 173 -7.89 17.91 -11.55
C LEU A 173 -6.49 18.01 -10.98
N THR A 174 -6.00 16.92 -10.41
CA THR A 174 -4.64 16.83 -9.85
C THR A 174 -3.59 17.02 -10.94
N CYS A 175 -3.79 16.45 -12.13
CA CYS A 175 -2.92 16.64 -13.29
C CYS A 175 -2.78 18.13 -13.64
N ILE A 176 -3.88 18.86 -13.71
CA ILE A 176 -3.91 20.30 -13.96
C ILE A 176 -3.17 21.06 -12.84
N LEU A 177 -3.45 20.74 -11.58
CA LEU A 177 -2.77 21.38 -10.43
C LEU A 177 -1.26 21.19 -10.48
N VAL A 178 -0.78 19.97 -10.74
CA VAL A 178 0.66 19.67 -10.87
C VAL A 178 1.26 20.41 -12.08
N MET A 179 0.54 20.43 -13.21
CA MET A 179 1.00 21.10 -14.43
C MET A 179 1.20 22.60 -14.23
N ILE A 180 0.27 23.26 -13.55
CA ILE A 180 0.29 24.72 -13.35
C ILE A 180 1.24 25.12 -12.22
N PHE A 181 1.14 24.45 -11.07
CA PHE A 181 1.74 24.96 -9.84
C PHE A 181 3.09 24.36 -9.49
N ILE A 182 3.44 23.15 -9.97
CA ILE A 182 4.77 22.60 -9.73
C ILE A 182 5.74 23.13 -10.79
N PRO A 183 6.85 23.78 -10.39
CA PRO A 183 7.83 24.29 -11.35
C PRO A 183 8.45 23.14 -12.17
N PRO A 184 8.90 23.41 -13.41
CA PRO A 184 9.67 22.43 -14.17
C PRO A 184 10.95 22.05 -13.44
N ASP A 185 11.36 20.79 -13.60
CA ASP A 185 12.57 20.27 -12.96
C ASP A 185 13.79 21.11 -13.37
N SER A 186 14.51 21.65 -12.41
CA SER A 186 15.87 22.10 -12.64
C SER A 186 16.70 20.84 -12.96
N LYS A 187 17.45 20.86 -14.07
CA LYS A 187 18.34 19.74 -14.46
C LYS A 187 19.28 19.42 -13.30
N GLN A 188 18.90 18.46 -12.47
CA GLN A 188 19.81 17.93 -11.48
C GLN A 188 20.77 16.98 -12.19
N GLN A 189 22.05 17.28 -12.07
CA GLN A 189 23.11 16.33 -12.39
C GLN A 189 22.87 15.06 -11.58
N GLY A 190 22.71 13.94 -12.29
CA GLY A 190 22.34 12.66 -11.72
C GLY A 190 23.02 12.39 -10.38
N SER A 191 22.22 12.16 -9.37
CA SER A 191 22.69 11.64 -8.09
C SER A 191 23.52 10.40 -8.40
N LYS A 192 24.82 10.43 -8.05
CA LYS A 192 25.68 9.24 -8.14
C LYS A 192 24.98 8.14 -7.36
N GLU A 193 24.49 7.14 -8.08
CA GLU A 193 24.02 5.90 -7.46
C GLU A 193 25.11 5.43 -6.50
N ASN A 194 24.86 5.55 -5.21
CA ASN A 194 25.64 4.83 -4.22
C ASN A 194 25.37 3.34 -4.47
N LYS A 195 26.20 2.72 -5.31
CA LYS A 195 26.15 1.28 -5.56
C LYS A 195 26.15 0.59 -4.21
N SER A 196 25.09 -0.16 -3.94
CA SER A 196 25.01 -1.00 -2.75
C SER A 196 26.32 -1.78 -2.61
N THR A 197 26.98 -1.61 -1.48
CA THR A 197 28.26 -2.29 -1.18
C THR A 197 28.04 -3.80 -0.92
N TYR A 198 26.80 -4.21 -0.66
CA TYR A 198 26.45 -5.57 -0.32
C TYR A 198 25.71 -6.28 -1.46
N SER A 199 26.17 -7.47 -1.81
CA SER A 199 25.44 -8.39 -2.71
C SER A 199 24.15 -8.86 -2.04
N ILE A 200 23.06 -8.99 -2.81
CA ILE A 200 21.76 -9.51 -2.36
C ILE A 200 21.93 -10.86 -1.63
N ARG A 201 22.78 -11.75 -2.13
CA ARG A 201 23.07 -13.04 -1.50
C ARG A 201 23.64 -12.88 -0.08
N LYS A 202 24.53 -11.90 0.15
CA LYS A 202 25.09 -11.61 1.48
C LYS A 202 24.05 -11.00 2.41
N MET A 203 23.09 -10.22 1.89
CA MET A 203 22.01 -9.67 2.68
C MET A 203 21.07 -10.76 3.21
N PHE A 204 20.66 -11.70 2.36
CA PHE A 204 19.83 -12.84 2.77
C PHE A 204 20.54 -13.86 3.65
N ALA A 205 21.88 -13.86 3.70
CA ALA A 205 22.64 -14.65 4.68
C ALA A 205 22.50 -14.08 6.12
N ASN A 206 22.08 -12.83 6.28
CA ASN A 206 21.81 -12.23 7.58
C ASN A 206 20.43 -12.68 8.08
N ARG A 207 20.39 -13.35 9.25
CA ARG A 207 19.17 -13.88 9.86
C ARG A 207 18.12 -12.81 10.11
N VAL A 208 18.53 -11.61 10.53
CA VAL A 208 17.59 -10.50 10.81
C VAL A 208 16.94 -10.00 9.53
N VAL A 209 17.71 -9.85 8.44
CA VAL A 209 17.16 -9.48 7.12
C VAL A 209 16.15 -10.50 6.65
N LEU A 210 16.49 -11.79 6.74
CA LEU A 210 15.59 -12.87 6.36
C LEU A 210 14.31 -12.89 7.22
N GLY A 211 14.43 -12.69 8.53
CA GLY A 211 13.28 -12.61 9.44
C GLY A 211 12.34 -11.45 9.12
N ILE A 212 12.87 -10.26 8.84
CA ILE A 212 12.07 -9.09 8.43
C ILE A 212 11.45 -9.30 7.04
N PHE A 213 12.18 -9.89 6.09
CA PHE A 213 11.65 -10.24 4.78
C PHE A 213 10.45 -11.19 4.88
N LEU A 214 10.61 -12.30 5.61
CA LEU A 214 9.53 -13.28 5.80
C LEU A 214 8.35 -12.69 6.53
N MET A 215 8.57 -11.91 7.58
CA MET A 215 7.50 -11.21 8.30
C MET A 215 6.71 -10.29 7.37
N ARG A 216 7.41 -9.46 6.58
CA ARG A 216 6.77 -8.55 5.63
C ARG A 216 5.99 -9.29 4.54
N PHE A 217 6.56 -10.37 4.00
CA PHE A 217 5.92 -11.21 3.00
C PHE A 217 4.63 -11.85 3.55
N PHE A 218 4.71 -12.53 4.69
CA PHE A 218 3.57 -13.23 5.27
C PHE A 218 2.51 -12.25 5.82
N ALA A 219 2.91 -11.13 6.41
CA ALA A 219 1.97 -10.09 6.83
C ALA A 219 1.23 -9.49 5.62
N ALA A 220 1.95 -9.18 4.53
CA ALA A 220 1.33 -8.71 3.28
C ALA A 220 0.42 -9.77 2.65
N SER A 221 0.81 -11.06 2.73
CA SER A 221 -0.02 -12.16 2.24
C SER A 221 -1.35 -12.26 3.01
N GLY A 222 -1.33 -12.20 4.33
CA GLY A 222 -2.56 -12.22 5.12
C GLY A 222 -3.42 -10.96 4.92
N GLN A 223 -2.80 -9.78 4.86
CA GLN A 223 -3.52 -8.53 4.61
C GLN A 223 -4.09 -8.48 3.18
N GLY A 224 -3.38 -9.02 2.18
CA GLY A 224 -3.87 -9.11 0.81
C GLY A 224 -5.15 -9.96 0.70
N ALA A 225 -5.25 -11.05 1.47
CA ALA A 225 -6.47 -11.84 1.58
C ALA A 225 -7.63 -11.00 2.14
N VAL A 226 -7.40 -10.27 3.24
CA VAL A 226 -8.43 -9.41 3.85
C VAL A 226 -8.85 -8.30 2.89
N TYR A 227 -7.93 -7.51 2.37
CA TYR A 227 -8.28 -6.36 1.53
C TYR A 227 -8.97 -6.74 0.23
N THR A 228 -8.70 -7.95 -0.30
CA THR A 228 -9.33 -8.45 -1.53
C THR A 228 -10.70 -9.06 -1.25
N PHE A 229 -10.84 -9.85 -0.19
CA PHE A 229 -12.02 -10.68 0.02
C PHE A 229 -12.98 -10.18 1.11
N LEU A 230 -12.59 -9.20 1.94
CA LEU A 230 -13.50 -8.54 2.89
C LEU A 230 -14.69 -7.87 2.19
N PRO A 231 -14.54 -7.16 1.04
CA PRO A 231 -15.70 -6.62 0.33
C PRO A 231 -16.66 -7.73 -0.17
N ILE A 232 -16.15 -8.92 -0.52
CA ILE A 232 -16.96 -10.06 -0.93
C ILE A 232 -17.68 -10.67 0.28
N LEU A 233 -17.01 -10.79 1.44
CA LEU A 233 -17.65 -11.18 2.69
C LEU A 233 -18.78 -10.22 3.06
N ALA A 234 -18.55 -8.93 2.92
CA ALA A 234 -19.56 -7.90 3.18
C ALA A 234 -20.78 -8.04 2.26
N LEU A 235 -20.60 -8.39 0.98
CA LEU A 235 -21.70 -8.70 0.06
C LEU A 235 -22.54 -9.88 0.56
N GLN A 236 -21.91 -10.98 1.02
CA GLN A 236 -22.63 -12.13 1.58
C GLN A 236 -23.46 -11.75 2.82
N LEU A 237 -22.96 -10.80 3.60
CA LEU A 237 -23.66 -10.25 4.80
C LEU A 237 -24.62 -9.10 4.45
N LYS A 238 -24.87 -8.85 3.16
CA LYS A 238 -25.75 -7.77 2.64
C LYS A 238 -25.38 -6.37 3.17
N LEU A 239 -24.10 -6.13 3.41
CA LEU A 239 -23.60 -4.80 3.78
C LEU A 239 -23.49 -3.89 2.56
N THR A 240 -23.73 -2.59 2.76
CA THR A 240 -23.59 -1.59 1.72
C THR A 240 -22.11 -1.28 1.42
N SER A 241 -21.82 -0.70 0.27
CA SER A 241 -20.45 -0.28 -0.07
C SER A 241 -19.95 0.84 0.84
N SER A 242 -20.85 1.70 1.32
CA SER A 242 -20.54 2.72 2.33
C SER A 242 -20.05 2.08 3.63
N GLN A 243 -20.70 1.01 4.09
CA GLN A 243 -20.30 0.27 5.28
C GLN A 243 -18.90 -0.35 5.10
N VAL A 244 -18.64 -0.98 3.97
CA VAL A 244 -17.30 -1.51 3.62
C VAL A 244 -16.26 -0.39 3.60
N GLY A 245 -16.61 0.74 2.99
CA GLY A 245 -15.75 1.92 2.93
C GLY A 245 -15.39 2.45 4.32
N ILE A 246 -16.37 2.55 5.23
CA ILE A 246 -16.16 2.98 6.63
C ILE A 246 -15.23 1.99 7.38
N ILE A 247 -15.43 0.68 7.20
CA ILE A 247 -14.60 -0.37 7.82
C ILE A 247 -13.13 -0.19 7.43
N LEU A 248 -12.85 -0.06 6.13
CA LEU A 248 -11.48 0.10 5.63
C LEU A 248 -10.87 1.46 6.01
N THR A 249 -11.67 2.51 5.97
CA THR A 249 -11.26 3.85 6.41
C THR A 249 -10.85 3.84 7.88
N ALA A 250 -11.65 3.25 8.76
CA ALA A 250 -11.33 3.13 10.18
C ALA A 250 -10.02 2.35 10.42
N ASN A 251 -9.81 1.25 9.68
CA ASN A 251 -8.58 0.46 9.75
C ASN A 251 -7.35 1.31 9.38
N ILE A 252 -7.39 2.00 8.23
CA ILE A 252 -6.25 2.78 7.71
C ILE A 252 -5.94 3.97 8.65
N PHE A 253 -6.96 4.68 9.13
CA PHE A 253 -6.75 5.81 10.05
C PHE A 253 -6.17 5.36 11.38
N LEU A 254 -6.55 4.20 11.91
CA LEU A 254 -5.96 3.67 13.13
C LEU A 254 -4.49 3.32 12.96
N ILE A 255 -4.14 2.68 11.83
CA ILE A 255 -2.73 2.45 11.50
C ILE A 255 -1.96 3.79 11.49
N ALA A 256 -2.48 4.79 10.78
CA ALA A 256 -1.83 6.10 10.65
C ALA A 256 -1.70 6.82 12.02
N PHE A 257 -2.76 6.80 12.83
CA PHE A 257 -2.78 7.44 14.14
C PHE A 257 -1.77 6.81 15.12
N LEU A 258 -1.67 5.48 15.11
CA LEU A 258 -0.79 4.76 16.02
C LEU A 258 0.68 4.76 15.58
N GLN A 259 1.01 5.13 14.34
CA GLN A 259 2.41 5.16 13.86
C GLN A 259 3.33 6.02 14.73
N ARG A 260 2.89 7.23 15.13
CA ARG A 260 3.73 8.12 15.96
C ARG A 260 3.93 7.62 17.39
N PRO A 261 2.88 7.31 18.17
CA PRO A 261 3.06 6.81 19.53
C PRO A 261 3.80 5.48 19.58
N CYS A 262 3.48 4.53 18.68
CA CYS A 262 4.16 3.24 18.61
C CYS A 262 5.59 3.36 18.05
N GLY A 263 5.88 4.34 17.19
CA GLY A 263 7.24 4.67 16.78
C GLY A 263 8.11 5.09 17.96
N ARG A 264 7.63 6.02 18.79
CA ARG A 264 8.33 6.41 20.02
C ARG A 264 8.53 5.24 21.00
N LEU A 265 7.56 4.33 21.03
CA LEU A 265 7.65 3.12 21.87
C LEU A 265 8.70 2.15 21.30
N ALA A 266 8.77 2.01 19.97
CA ALA A 266 9.76 1.18 19.29
C ALA A 266 11.21 1.70 19.46
N ASP A 267 11.38 3.03 19.67
CA ASP A 267 12.69 3.63 19.98
C ASP A 267 13.13 3.33 21.43
N ARG A 268 12.18 3.12 22.35
CA ARG A 268 12.45 2.90 23.77
C ARG A 268 12.51 1.44 24.18
N LEU A 269 11.68 0.62 23.55
CA LEU A 269 11.60 -0.81 23.81
C LEU A 269 12.34 -1.59 22.70
N ASN A 270 12.53 -2.91 22.92
CA ASN A 270 13.02 -3.75 21.84
C ASN A 270 11.93 -3.88 20.76
N PRO A 271 12.18 -3.34 19.54
CA PRO A 271 11.14 -3.27 18.49
C PRO A 271 10.62 -4.63 18.05
N LYS A 272 11.38 -5.73 18.28
CA LYS A 272 10.91 -7.10 17.98
C LYS A 272 9.62 -7.46 18.74
N TYR A 273 9.46 -7.01 19.99
CA TYR A 273 8.26 -7.32 20.77
C TYR A 273 7.01 -6.64 20.22
N LEU A 274 7.13 -5.38 19.74
CA LEU A 274 6.01 -4.71 19.09
C LEU A 274 5.60 -5.43 17.80
N ILE A 275 6.58 -5.91 17.02
CA ILE A 275 6.29 -6.70 15.82
C ILE A 275 5.56 -7.99 16.20
N ILE A 276 6.07 -8.75 17.17
CA ILE A 276 5.47 -10.01 17.59
C ILE A 276 4.04 -9.79 18.08
N ILE A 277 3.84 -8.89 19.06
CA ILE A 277 2.52 -8.60 19.64
C ILE A 277 1.55 -8.14 18.55
N GLY A 278 1.93 -7.14 17.73
CA GLY A 278 1.06 -6.63 16.69
C GLY A 278 0.77 -7.65 15.60
N THR A 279 1.74 -8.46 15.19
CA THR A 279 1.52 -9.50 14.17
C THR A 279 0.61 -10.62 14.69
N PHE A 280 0.82 -11.11 15.90
CA PHE A 280 -0.07 -12.12 16.50
C PHE A 280 -1.48 -11.58 16.73
N ALA A 281 -1.62 -10.35 17.25
CA ALA A 281 -2.93 -9.72 17.41
C ALA A 281 -3.64 -9.55 16.06
N SER A 282 -2.91 -9.13 15.00
CA SER A 282 -3.48 -9.03 13.64
C SER A 282 -3.93 -10.40 13.11
N GLY A 283 -3.13 -11.45 13.31
CA GLY A 283 -3.52 -12.81 12.94
C GLY A 283 -4.80 -13.27 13.63
N MET A 284 -4.94 -13.04 14.94
CA MET A 284 -6.13 -13.40 15.69
C MET A 284 -7.38 -12.63 15.23
N THR A 285 -7.25 -11.36 14.90
CA THR A 285 -8.39 -10.58 14.35
C THR A 285 -8.84 -11.10 12.99
N VAL A 286 -7.89 -11.47 12.11
CA VAL A 286 -8.22 -12.07 10.80
C VAL A 286 -8.85 -13.45 10.97
N PHE A 287 -8.40 -14.24 11.95
CA PHE A 287 -9.02 -15.53 12.29
C PHE A 287 -10.48 -15.37 12.70
N GLY A 288 -10.85 -14.26 13.33
CA GLY A 288 -12.23 -13.94 13.72
C GLY A 288 -13.16 -13.59 12.55
N MET A 289 -12.64 -13.24 11.36
CA MET A 289 -13.46 -12.78 10.23
C MET A 289 -14.51 -13.79 9.74
N PRO A 290 -14.28 -15.12 9.70
CA PRO A 290 -15.31 -16.08 9.30
C PRO A 290 -16.53 -16.15 10.23
N PHE A 291 -16.41 -15.66 11.46
CA PHE A 291 -17.44 -15.78 12.50
C PHE A 291 -18.27 -14.52 12.68
N VAL A 292 -18.15 -13.55 11.75
CA VAL A 292 -18.88 -12.29 11.87
C VAL A 292 -20.31 -12.42 11.33
N GLU A 293 -21.26 -11.81 12.03
CA GLU A 293 -22.68 -11.85 11.70
C GLU A 293 -23.23 -10.48 11.20
N GLY A 294 -22.41 -9.44 11.15
CA GLY A 294 -22.89 -8.13 10.73
C GLY A 294 -21.86 -7.01 10.78
N PHE A 295 -22.30 -5.80 10.44
CA PHE A 295 -21.46 -4.63 10.29
C PHE A 295 -20.60 -4.31 11.50
N MET A 296 -21.20 -4.26 12.72
CA MET A 296 -20.47 -3.85 13.91
C MET A 296 -19.34 -4.81 14.29
N MET A 297 -19.52 -6.10 14.08
CA MET A 297 -18.50 -7.09 14.40
C MET A 297 -17.33 -7.03 13.41
N ILE A 298 -17.60 -6.86 12.10
CA ILE A 298 -16.55 -6.64 11.10
C ILE A 298 -15.81 -5.32 11.38
N LEU A 299 -16.53 -4.26 11.70
CA LEU A 299 -15.94 -2.96 12.03
C LEU A 299 -15.00 -3.09 13.23
N LEU A 300 -15.44 -3.75 14.31
CA LEU A 300 -14.63 -3.98 15.50
C LEU A 300 -13.35 -4.78 15.17
N LEU A 301 -13.47 -5.89 14.43
CA LEU A 301 -12.31 -6.70 14.05
C LEU A 301 -11.33 -5.90 13.18
N ASN A 302 -11.82 -5.07 12.25
CA ASN A 302 -10.95 -4.22 11.43
C ASN A 302 -10.32 -3.08 12.23
N ILE A 303 -11.00 -2.52 13.21
CA ILE A 303 -10.43 -1.58 14.18
C ILE A 303 -9.28 -2.25 14.94
N LEU A 304 -9.52 -3.43 15.52
CA LEU A 304 -8.49 -4.19 16.23
C LEU A 304 -7.32 -4.58 15.33
N MET A 305 -7.58 -4.98 14.07
CA MET A 305 -6.54 -5.26 13.08
C MET A 305 -5.72 -4.01 12.75
N GLY A 306 -6.39 -2.85 12.60
CA GLY A 306 -5.72 -1.56 12.40
C GLY A 306 -4.82 -1.18 13.57
N MET A 307 -5.28 -1.39 14.80
CA MET A 307 -4.47 -1.19 16.02
C MET A 307 -3.26 -2.13 16.03
N ALA A 308 -3.46 -3.40 15.76
CA ALA A 308 -2.41 -4.42 15.73
C ALA A 308 -1.33 -4.09 14.69
N ASN A 309 -1.74 -3.70 13.49
CA ASN A 309 -0.82 -3.28 12.43
C ASN A 309 -0.12 -1.95 12.76
N GLY A 310 -0.83 -1.00 13.39
CA GLY A 310 -0.27 0.26 13.88
C GLY A 310 0.80 0.07 14.96
N ILE A 311 0.75 -1.02 15.72
CA ILE A 311 1.77 -1.41 16.70
C ILE A 311 2.96 -2.09 16.01
N SER A 312 2.73 -3.02 15.08
CA SER A 312 3.80 -3.83 14.48
C SER A 312 4.64 -3.06 13.45
N LEU A 313 4.01 -2.20 12.64
CA LEU A 313 4.65 -1.52 11.52
C LEU A 313 5.85 -0.65 11.94
N PRO A 314 5.77 0.21 12.98
CA PRO A 314 6.90 1.01 13.43
C PRO A 314 8.09 0.16 13.90
N GLY A 315 7.82 -0.96 14.59
CA GLY A 315 8.88 -1.91 14.98
C GLY A 315 9.67 -2.43 13.79
N GLY A 316 8.97 -2.81 12.71
CA GLY A 316 9.61 -3.23 11.47
C GLY A 316 10.44 -2.13 10.82
N LEU A 317 9.94 -0.90 10.79
CA LEU A 317 10.65 0.25 10.22
C LEU A 317 11.93 0.60 11.01
N VAL A 318 11.91 0.52 12.35
CA VAL A 318 13.09 0.75 13.18
C VAL A 318 14.18 -0.28 12.88
N ILE A 319 13.86 -1.57 12.84
CA ILE A 319 14.84 -2.62 12.51
C ILE A 319 15.36 -2.45 11.08
N THR A 320 14.47 -2.19 10.12
CA THR A 320 14.85 -1.92 8.72
C THR A 320 15.80 -0.71 8.63
N GLY A 321 15.53 0.35 9.39
CA GLY A 321 16.39 1.54 9.46
C GLY A 321 17.78 1.23 10.05
N GLN A 322 17.86 0.40 11.09
CA GLN A 322 19.13 -0.02 11.69
C GLN A 322 19.96 -0.88 10.72
N LEU A 323 19.33 -1.86 10.04
CA LEU A 323 19.97 -2.65 9.01
C LEU A 323 20.44 -1.78 7.82
N GLY A 324 19.63 -0.79 7.46
CA GLY A 324 19.95 0.14 6.38
C GLY A 324 21.20 0.97 6.62
N ARG A 325 21.48 1.35 7.89
CA ARG A 325 22.71 2.07 8.25
C ARG A 325 23.99 1.24 8.03
N THR A 326 23.90 -0.09 8.15
CA THR A 326 25.06 -0.99 8.02
C THR A 326 25.20 -1.59 6.62
N MET A 327 24.08 -1.91 5.94
CA MET A 327 24.05 -2.64 4.68
C MET A 327 23.62 -1.78 3.47
N GLY A 328 23.30 -0.51 3.70
CA GLY A 328 22.79 0.40 2.67
C GLY A 328 21.26 0.54 2.74
N MET A 329 20.82 1.76 3.04
CA MET A 329 19.41 2.08 3.28
C MET A 329 18.51 1.71 2.08
N ALA A 330 18.92 2.12 0.87
CA ALA A 330 18.15 1.84 -0.34
C ALA A 330 17.97 0.34 -0.59
N SER A 331 19.01 -0.47 -0.34
CA SER A 331 18.96 -1.91 -0.59
C SER A 331 18.05 -2.64 0.40
N ILE A 332 18.12 -2.29 1.68
CA ILE A 332 17.26 -2.90 2.71
C ILE A 332 15.79 -2.49 2.50
N MET A 333 15.54 -1.22 2.20
CA MET A 333 14.18 -0.75 1.86
C MET A 333 13.63 -1.50 0.64
N SER A 334 14.42 -1.65 -0.42
CA SER A 334 13.99 -2.39 -1.62
C SER A 334 13.67 -3.86 -1.32
N ILE A 335 14.44 -4.53 -0.46
CA ILE A 335 14.17 -5.92 -0.05
C ILE A 335 12.85 -6.00 0.73
N THR A 336 12.60 -5.08 1.65
CA THR A 336 11.35 -5.07 2.44
C THR A 336 10.14 -4.71 1.59
N ASP A 337 10.27 -3.81 0.62
CA ASP A 337 9.21 -3.46 -0.32
C ASP A 337 8.93 -4.59 -1.32
N ALA A 338 9.98 -5.31 -1.76
CA ALA A 338 9.82 -6.51 -2.58
C ALA A 338 9.07 -7.61 -1.84
N ALA A 339 9.37 -7.84 -0.54
CA ALA A 339 8.65 -8.79 0.29
C ALA A 339 7.15 -8.45 0.38
N TRP A 340 6.83 -7.18 0.63
CA TRP A 340 5.45 -6.70 0.67
C TRP A 340 4.73 -6.90 -0.68
N SER A 341 5.38 -6.50 -1.76
CA SER A 341 4.80 -6.60 -3.11
C SER A 341 4.56 -8.04 -3.54
N LEU A 342 5.51 -8.95 -3.23
CA LEU A 342 5.35 -10.38 -3.48
C LEU A 342 4.17 -10.96 -2.70
N GLY A 343 4.01 -10.60 -1.42
CA GLY A 343 2.86 -11.00 -0.61
C GLY A 343 1.53 -10.52 -1.22
N MET A 344 1.49 -9.27 -1.69
CA MET A 344 0.32 -8.68 -2.33
C MET A 344 0.04 -9.19 -3.75
N ILE A 345 0.97 -9.91 -4.38
CA ILE A 345 0.76 -10.64 -5.64
C ILE A 345 0.25 -12.05 -5.35
N VAL A 346 0.96 -12.78 -4.49
CA VAL A 346 0.71 -14.20 -4.23
C VAL A 346 -0.61 -14.39 -3.49
N SER A 347 -0.90 -13.56 -2.50
CA SER A 347 -2.04 -13.73 -1.62
C SER A 347 -3.41 -13.65 -2.32
N PRO A 348 -3.72 -12.63 -3.12
CA PRO A 348 -5.02 -12.57 -3.80
C PRO A 348 -5.25 -13.77 -4.72
N ILE A 349 -4.20 -14.23 -5.41
CA ILE A 349 -4.28 -15.40 -6.31
C ILE A 349 -4.56 -16.67 -5.51
N LEU A 350 -3.77 -16.94 -4.48
CA LEU A 350 -3.97 -18.13 -3.63
C LEU A 350 -5.32 -18.08 -2.93
N SER A 351 -5.70 -16.95 -2.38
CA SER A 351 -6.99 -16.76 -1.73
C SER A 351 -8.16 -16.94 -2.69
N GLY A 352 -7.98 -16.52 -3.95
CA GLY A 352 -8.98 -16.75 -5.00
C GLY A 352 -9.17 -18.24 -5.34
N ILE A 353 -8.06 -18.99 -5.46
CA ILE A 353 -8.11 -20.44 -5.65
C ILE A 353 -8.80 -21.12 -4.44
N ILE A 354 -8.47 -20.68 -3.22
CA ILE A 354 -9.10 -21.20 -2.00
C ILE A 354 -10.61 -20.94 -2.01
N LEU A 355 -11.04 -19.76 -2.45
CA LEU A 355 -12.46 -19.43 -2.55
C LEU A 355 -13.19 -20.34 -3.56
N ASP A 356 -12.56 -20.63 -4.71
CA ASP A 356 -13.17 -21.44 -5.77
C ASP A 356 -13.27 -22.93 -5.38
N VAL A 357 -12.31 -23.45 -4.59
CA VAL A 357 -12.25 -24.87 -4.21
C VAL A 357 -12.96 -25.15 -2.89
N PHE A 358 -12.96 -24.18 -1.98
CA PHE A 358 -13.50 -24.33 -0.62
C PHE A 358 -14.58 -23.26 -0.36
N ALA A 359 -14.51 -22.59 0.74
CA ALA A 359 -15.43 -21.51 1.13
C ALA A 359 -14.64 -20.24 1.47
N LEU A 360 -15.32 -19.09 1.43
CA LEU A 360 -14.73 -17.78 1.77
C LEU A 360 -14.09 -17.75 3.18
N SER A 361 -14.66 -18.51 4.11
CA SER A 361 -14.12 -18.63 5.48
C SER A 361 -12.67 -19.11 5.50
N TYR A 362 -12.29 -20.06 4.64
CA TYR A 362 -10.94 -20.59 4.57
C TYR A 362 -9.92 -19.56 4.08
N VAL A 363 -10.35 -18.58 3.27
CA VAL A 363 -9.49 -17.46 2.83
C VAL A 363 -8.95 -16.70 4.04
N PHE A 364 -9.81 -16.37 5.00
CA PHE A 364 -9.43 -15.63 6.21
C PHE A 364 -8.65 -16.51 7.19
N VAL A 365 -9.02 -17.79 7.35
CA VAL A 365 -8.28 -18.72 8.20
C VAL A 365 -6.84 -18.89 7.68
N ILE A 366 -6.66 -19.14 6.40
CA ILE A 366 -5.32 -19.29 5.80
C ILE A 366 -4.58 -17.96 5.86
N GLY A 367 -5.25 -16.84 5.57
CA GLY A 367 -4.66 -15.50 5.74
C GLY A 367 -4.16 -15.25 7.17
N SER A 368 -4.94 -15.65 8.17
CA SER A 368 -4.53 -15.61 9.59
C SER A 368 -3.29 -16.46 9.85
N ILE A 369 -3.28 -17.71 9.39
CA ILE A 369 -2.14 -18.62 9.54
C ILE A 369 -0.87 -18.01 8.93
N LEU A 370 -0.97 -17.42 7.74
CA LEU A 370 0.17 -16.75 7.09
C LEU A 370 0.70 -15.58 7.94
N ILE A 371 -0.18 -14.74 8.50
CA ILE A 371 0.24 -13.67 9.41
C ILE A 371 0.95 -14.24 10.65
N LEU A 372 0.41 -15.29 11.25
CA LEU A 372 0.99 -15.95 12.42
C LEU A 372 2.35 -16.58 12.12
N ILE A 373 2.53 -17.19 10.94
CA ILE A 373 3.83 -17.68 10.46
C ILE A 373 4.83 -16.52 10.36
N GLY A 374 4.39 -15.36 9.87
CA GLY A 374 5.23 -14.15 9.85
C GLY A 374 5.68 -13.71 11.25
N GLY A 375 4.78 -13.74 12.23
CA GLY A 375 5.11 -13.51 13.64
C GLY A 375 6.08 -14.54 14.21
N GLY A 376 5.88 -15.83 13.89
CA GLY A 376 6.78 -16.91 14.23
C GLY A 376 8.18 -16.75 13.62
N ALA A 377 8.26 -16.29 12.36
CA ALA A 377 9.53 -15.99 11.70
C ALA A 377 10.31 -14.90 12.45
N VAL A 378 9.66 -13.83 12.92
CA VAL A 378 10.32 -12.81 13.74
C VAL A 378 10.82 -13.43 15.05
N THR A 379 9.98 -14.21 15.72
CA THR A 379 10.35 -14.85 16.98
C THR A 379 11.60 -15.73 16.83
N PHE A 380 11.68 -16.50 15.74
CA PHE A 380 12.78 -17.42 15.47
C PHE A 380 14.06 -16.72 14.97
N PHE A 381 13.94 -15.89 13.92
CA PHE A 381 15.10 -15.28 13.26
C PHE A 381 15.68 -14.08 14.02
N LEU A 382 14.87 -13.37 14.82
CA LEU A 382 15.27 -12.26 15.64
C LEU A 382 15.46 -12.66 17.11
N ARG A 383 15.59 -13.96 17.41
CA ARG A 383 15.75 -14.45 18.78
C ARG A 383 16.88 -13.73 19.52
N ASP A 384 18.04 -13.64 18.88
CA ASP A 384 19.25 -13.05 19.46
C ASP A 384 19.44 -11.56 19.10
N TYR A 385 18.43 -10.94 18.46
CA TYR A 385 18.49 -9.55 18.10
C TYR A 385 18.43 -8.66 19.35
N GLN A 386 19.47 -7.90 19.54
CA GLN A 386 19.53 -6.81 20.52
C GLN A 386 19.62 -5.49 19.75
N PRO A 387 18.72 -4.52 20.04
CA PRO A 387 18.85 -3.20 19.47
C PRO A 387 20.23 -2.65 19.89
N SER A 388 21.06 -2.29 18.90
CA SER A 388 22.27 -1.55 19.19
C SER A 388 21.83 -0.27 19.90
N LYS A 389 22.24 -0.08 21.15
CA LYS A 389 22.07 1.18 21.89
C LYS A 389 22.90 2.22 21.13
N ILE A 390 22.25 2.92 20.20
CA ILE A 390 22.76 4.13 19.60
C ILE A 390 22.09 5.25 20.39
N PHE A 391 22.74 5.65 21.45
CA PHE A 391 22.53 6.94 22.08
C PHE A 391 23.54 7.93 21.51
#